data_8e19fa8314c26e512e1ec217f535b45c
#
_entry.id   8e19fa8314c26e512e1ec217f535b45c
#
_cell.length_a   1.000
_cell.length_b   1.000
_cell.length_c   1.000
_cell.angle_alpha   90.00
_cell.angle_beta   90.00
_cell.angle_gamma   90.00
#
_symmetry.space_group_name_H-M   'P 1'
#
loop_
_entity.id
_entity.type
_entity.pdbx_description
1 polymer ?
#
loop_
_entity_poly.entity_id
_entity_poly.type
_entity_poly.pdbx_seq_one_letter_code
_entity_poly.pdbx_strand_id
1 'polypeptide(L)'
;MINKDHDGQQQHLAWHETLDMHELVAFQSISLMRLKFASPMVHDPELKQIYTKAIDGISNNLRELLQFYPYVPRPERDNVALDPAFYAGNLLGFAKTSVRSYAIAITETATPALRQVLTRQILAAIDLHATVFNYMLERSYYPSYDLTQLLQNDVNLANKALSYQH
;
A
#
# COMPACT_ATOMS: atom_id res chain seq x y z
N MET A 1 20.76 11.76 -9.24
CA MET A 1 21.61 12.89 -8.78
C MET A 1 20.70 14.07 -8.52
N ILE A 2 20.39 14.35 -7.27
CA ILE A 2 19.61 15.54 -6.89
C ILE A 2 20.59 16.70 -6.85
N ASN A 3 20.29 17.75 -7.62
CA ASN A 3 21.14 18.91 -7.83
C ASN A 3 21.40 19.66 -6.51
N LYS A 4 22.67 19.95 -6.24
CA LYS A 4 23.16 20.67 -5.05
C LYS A 4 23.28 22.18 -5.31
N ASP A 5 22.25 22.84 -5.80
CA ASP A 5 22.28 24.29 -5.98
C ASP A 5 20.92 24.89 -5.70
N HIS A 6 20.65 25.18 -4.40
CA HIS A 6 19.96 26.38 -3.91
C HIS A 6 19.98 26.35 -2.37
N ASP A 7 20.74 27.29 -1.85
CA ASP A 7 20.62 27.95 -0.53
C ASP A 7 20.11 27.10 0.65
N GLY A 8 21.02 26.53 1.45
CA GLY A 8 20.90 26.23 2.90
C GLY A 8 19.64 25.53 3.46
N GLN A 9 18.68 25.17 2.66
CA GLN A 9 17.47 24.46 3.11
C GLN A 9 17.66 22.94 2.98
N GLN A 10 17.32 22.21 4.04
CA GLN A 10 17.26 20.75 4.02
C GLN A 10 16.42 20.30 2.83
N GLN A 11 17.03 19.56 1.90
CA GLN A 11 16.36 18.99 0.74
C GLN A 11 15.54 17.78 1.20
N HIS A 12 14.30 17.99 1.56
CA HIS A 12 13.34 16.92 1.79
C HIS A 12 12.26 16.93 0.71
N LEU A 13 11.65 15.76 0.53
CA LEU A 13 10.50 15.60 -0.34
C LEU A 13 9.36 16.55 0.08
N ALA A 14 8.59 17.04 -0.89
CA ALA A 14 7.37 17.76 -0.61
C ALA A 14 6.34 16.85 0.09
N TRP A 15 5.43 17.44 0.86
CA TRP A 15 4.41 16.68 1.61
C TRP A 15 3.57 15.76 0.73
N HIS A 16 3.11 16.24 -0.43
CA HIS A 16 2.30 15.44 -1.36
C HIS A 16 3.12 14.28 -1.98
N GLU A 17 4.40 14.52 -2.35
CA GLU A 17 5.30 13.46 -2.85
C GLU A 17 5.53 12.38 -1.78
N THR A 18 5.68 12.78 -0.53
CA THR A 18 5.84 11.88 0.61
C THR A 18 4.59 11.02 0.81
N LEU A 19 3.39 11.61 0.75
CA LEU A 19 2.14 10.90 0.93
C LEU A 19 1.84 9.96 -0.26
N ASP A 20 2.10 10.39 -1.48
CA ASP A 20 1.93 9.54 -2.67
C ASP A 20 2.90 8.35 -2.65
N MET A 21 4.16 8.60 -2.27
CA MET A 21 5.16 7.55 -2.09
C MET A 21 4.75 6.55 -1.00
N HIS A 22 4.23 7.03 0.14
CA HIS A 22 3.68 6.20 1.20
C HIS A 22 2.60 5.24 0.66
N GLU A 23 1.59 5.76 -0.05
CA GLU A 23 0.51 4.96 -0.65
C GLU A 23 1.06 3.89 -1.60
N LEU A 24 2.03 4.25 -2.46
CA LEU A 24 2.65 3.34 -3.42
C LEU A 24 3.45 2.23 -2.73
N VAL A 25 4.26 2.57 -1.73
CA VAL A 25 5.07 1.59 -1.01
C VAL A 25 4.18 0.63 -0.21
N ALA A 26 3.16 1.12 0.48
CA ALA A 26 2.21 0.28 1.20
C ALA A 26 1.49 -0.70 0.26
N PHE A 27 0.95 -0.21 -0.85
CA PHE A 27 0.27 -1.04 -1.85
C PHE A 27 1.19 -2.09 -2.47
N GLN A 28 2.39 -1.69 -2.92
CA GLN A 28 3.33 -2.60 -3.57
C GLN A 28 3.88 -3.65 -2.60
N SER A 29 4.11 -3.29 -1.33
CA SER A 29 4.57 -4.23 -0.30
C SER A 29 3.55 -5.35 -0.06
N ILE A 30 2.27 -5.00 0.12
CA ILE A 30 1.19 -5.97 0.30
C ILE A 30 1.03 -6.85 -0.95
N SER A 31 1.09 -6.24 -2.13
CA SER A 31 0.99 -6.95 -3.41
C SER A 31 2.15 -7.94 -3.58
N LEU A 32 3.38 -7.55 -3.27
CA LEU A 32 4.55 -8.42 -3.34
C LEU A 32 4.43 -9.63 -2.42
N MET A 33 4.00 -9.42 -1.18
CA MET A 33 3.79 -10.52 -0.23
C MET A 33 2.74 -11.52 -0.74
N ARG A 34 1.63 -11.03 -1.31
CA ARG A 34 0.58 -11.88 -1.91
C ARG A 34 1.12 -12.70 -3.09
N LEU A 35 1.87 -12.07 -4.00
CA LEU A 35 2.44 -12.75 -5.15
C LEU A 35 3.44 -13.83 -4.73
N LYS A 36 4.33 -13.52 -3.78
CA LYS A 36 5.29 -14.49 -3.25
C LYS A 36 4.60 -15.66 -2.55
N PHE A 37 3.55 -15.39 -1.77
CA PHE A 37 2.76 -16.42 -1.11
C PHE A 37 2.00 -17.32 -2.11
N ALA A 38 1.45 -16.75 -3.17
CA ALA A 38 0.70 -17.49 -4.18
C ALA A 38 1.60 -18.23 -5.18
N SER A 39 2.82 -17.73 -5.45
CA SER A 39 3.73 -18.26 -6.47
C SER A 39 3.99 -19.78 -6.36
N PRO A 40 4.20 -20.39 -5.19
CA PRO A 40 4.38 -21.84 -5.08
C PRO A 40 3.16 -22.66 -5.49
N MET A 41 1.96 -22.07 -5.47
CA MET A 41 0.68 -22.73 -5.80
C MET A 41 0.37 -22.61 -7.30
N VAL A 42 1.14 -21.84 -8.06
CA VAL A 42 0.98 -21.68 -9.51
C VAL A 42 1.71 -22.80 -10.22
N HIS A 43 0.96 -23.75 -10.80
CA HIS A 43 1.50 -24.93 -11.49
C HIS A 43 1.66 -24.75 -13.01
N ASP A 44 0.92 -23.80 -13.60
CA ASP A 44 1.07 -23.47 -15.01
C ASP A 44 2.42 -22.79 -15.28
N PRO A 45 3.27 -23.33 -16.18
CA PRO A 45 4.63 -22.82 -16.38
C PRO A 45 4.67 -21.40 -16.94
N GLU A 46 3.74 -21.03 -17.83
CA GLU A 46 3.68 -19.71 -18.42
C GLU A 46 3.24 -18.67 -17.38
N LEU A 47 2.18 -18.98 -16.64
CA LEU A 47 1.71 -18.15 -15.54
C LEU A 47 2.78 -18.00 -14.45
N LYS A 48 3.55 -19.05 -14.15
CA LYS A 48 4.66 -19.01 -13.20
C LYS A 48 5.74 -17.99 -13.63
N GLN A 49 6.06 -17.94 -14.92
CA GLN A 49 7.00 -16.94 -15.44
C GLN A 49 6.46 -15.53 -15.31
N ILE A 50 5.16 -15.32 -15.54
CA ILE A 50 4.50 -14.02 -15.33
C ILE A 50 4.56 -13.60 -13.86
N TYR A 51 4.29 -14.53 -12.92
CA TYR A 51 4.42 -14.28 -11.49
C TYR A 51 5.85 -13.88 -11.10
N THR A 52 6.86 -14.61 -11.60
CA THR A 52 8.28 -14.29 -11.36
C THR A 52 8.60 -12.88 -11.85
N LYS A 53 8.22 -12.55 -13.08
CA LYS A 53 8.43 -11.21 -13.63
C LYS A 53 7.75 -10.10 -12.82
N ALA A 54 6.53 -10.35 -12.33
CA ALA A 54 5.81 -9.41 -11.49
C ALA A 54 6.48 -9.22 -10.11
N ILE A 55 6.91 -10.32 -9.48
CA ILE A 55 7.66 -10.30 -8.20
C ILE A 55 8.95 -9.50 -8.35
N ASP A 56 9.74 -9.75 -9.39
CA ASP A 56 11.00 -9.06 -9.64
C ASP A 56 10.78 -7.57 -9.90
N GLY A 57 9.79 -7.24 -10.74
CA GLY A 57 9.44 -5.86 -11.05
C GLY A 57 9.03 -5.06 -9.80
N ILE A 58 8.11 -5.60 -8.99
CA ILE A 58 7.66 -4.93 -7.76
C ILE A 58 8.78 -4.85 -6.73
N SER A 59 9.62 -5.90 -6.62
CA SER A 59 10.77 -5.89 -5.73
C SER A 59 11.78 -4.79 -6.09
N ASN A 60 12.00 -4.56 -7.39
CA ASN A 60 12.88 -3.48 -7.85
C ASN A 60 12.25 -2.10 -7.59
N ASN A 61 10.96 -1.93 -7.88
CA ASN A 61 10.24 -0.68 -7.59
C ASN A 61 10.35 -0.31 -6.10
N LEU A 62 10.13 -1.27 -5.19
CA LEU A 62 10.25 -1.03 -3.75
C LEU A 62 11.67 -0.61 -3.36
N ARG A 63 12.71 -1.28 -3.89
CA ARG A 63 14.10 -0.89 -3.61
C ARG A 63 14.41 0.53 -4.09
N GLU A 64 13.89 0.93 -5.23
CA GLU A 64 14.06 2.28 -5.77
C GLU A 64 13.33 3.31 -4.90
N LEU A 65 12.07 3.07 -4.52
CA LEU A 65 11.29 3.97 -3.67
C LEU A 65 11.90 4.13 -2.27
N LEU A 66 12.43 3.06 -1.68
CA LEU A 66 13.09 3.10 -0.37
C LEU A 66 14.31 4.02 -0.32
N GLN A 67 14.96 4.30 -1.46
CA GLN A 67 16.10 5.23 -1.52
C GLN A 67 15.70 6.68 -1.24
N PHE A 68 14.42 7.03 -1.35
CA PHE A 68 13.91 8.38 -1.07
C PHE A 68 13.51 8.58 0.40
N TYR A 69 13.35 7.52 1.18
CA TYR A 69 12.94 7.61 2.59
C TYR A 69 13.93 8.33 3.53
N PRO A 70 15.26 8.35 3.28
CA PRO A 70 16.17 9.20 4.05
C PRO A 70 15.90 10.70 3.90
N TYR A 71 15.22 11.11 2.84
CA TYR A 71 14.88 12.51 2.54
C TYR A 71 13.50 12.94 3.07
N VAL A 72 12.87 12.09 3.87
CA VAL A 72 11.60 12.38 4.53
C VAL A 72 11.85 12.96 5.92
N PRO A 73 11.09 13.97 6.38
CA PRO A 73 11.25 14.53 7.74
C PRO A 73 10.92 13.46 8.79
N ARG A 74 11.88 13.17 9.71
CA ARG A 74 11.78 12.11 10.74
C ARG A 74 11.85 12.62 12.17
N PRO A 75 11.26 11.88 13.11
CA PRO A 75 11.91 11.35 14.31
C PRO A 75 11.91 9.80 14.36
N GLU A 76 12.91 9.20 15.01
CA GLU A 76 13.27 7.77 14.96
C GLU A 76 12.45 6.87 15.89
N ARG A 77 12.17 5.61 15.49
CA ARG A 77 12.18 4.39 16.34
C ARG A 77 11.87 3.08 15.59
N ASP A 78 12.33 1.94 16.18
CA ASP A 78 12.45 0.61 15.58
C ASP A 78 11.36 -0.41 15.95
N ASN A 79 11.23 -1.44 15.05
CA ASN A 79 10.82 -2.85 15.23
C ASN A 79 9.35 -3.27 15.26
N VAL A 80 8.96 -4.17 14.30
CA VAL A 80 7.71 -4.97 14.40
C VAL A 80 7.81 -6.34 13.70
N ALA A 81 7.19 -7.37 14.32
CA ALA A 81 6.99 -8.73 13.82
C ALA A 81 5.70 -8.89 12.99
N LEU A 82 5.51 -10.04 12.28
CA LEU A 82 4.29 -10.36 11.50
C LEU A 82 3.07 -10.43 12.41
N ASP A 83 2.17 -9.47 12.25
CA ASP A 83 1.09 -9.30 13.15
C ASP A 83 -0.24 -8.96 12.42
N PRO A 84 -1.32 -8.79 13.15
CA PRO A 84 -2.61 -8.35 12.62
C PRO A 84 -2.56 -7.12 11.69
N ALA A 85 -1.53 -6.27 11.78
CA ALA A 85 -1.37 -5.09 10.93
C ALA A 85 -1.29 -5.44 9.45
N PHE A 86 -0.60 -6.54 9.09
CA PHE A 86 -0.55 -7.01 7.70
C PHE A 86 -1.94 -7.38 7.16
N TYR A 87 -2.70 -8.15 7.93
CA TYR A 87 -4.03 -8.58 7.52
C TYR A 87 -5.02 -7.41 7.46
N ALA A 88 -4.92 -6.50 8.43
CA ALA A 88 -5.73 -5.29 8.46
C ALA A 88 -5.38 -4.35 7.30
N GLY A 89 -4.11 -4.14 7.00
CA GLY A 89 -3.65 -3.34 5.86
C GLY A 89 -4.10 -3.92 4.52
N ASN A 90 -4.06 -5.26 4.38
CA ASN A 90 -4.61 -5.95 3.24
C ASN A 90 -6.11 -5.71 3.06
N LEU A 91 -6.88 -5.79 4.16
CA LEU A 91 -8.31 -5.56 4.15
C LEU A 91 -8.65 -4.09 3.89
N LEU A 92 -7.87 -3.16 4.43
CA LEU A 92 -8.01 -1.72 4.15
C LEU A 92 -7.80 -1.41 2.66
N GLY A 93 -6.73 -1.96 2.06
CA GLY A 93 -6.46 -1.82 0.63
C GLY A 93 -7.57 -2.42 -0.25
N PHE A 94 -8.13 -3.57 0.15
CA PHE A 94 -9.29 -4.17 -0.51
C PHE A 94 -10.52 -3.24 -0.44
N ALA A 95 -10.86 -2.72 0.73
CA ALA A 95 -12.01 -1.83 0.92
C ALA A 95 -11.85 -0.53 0.11
N LYS A 96 -10.67 0.08 0.13
CA LYS A 96 -10.30 1.27 -0.65
C LYS A 96 -10.48 1.03 -2.16
N THR A 97 -9.97 -0.08 -2.66
CA THR A 97 -10.09 -0.47 -4.07
C THR A 97 -11.54 -0.75 -4.44
N SER A 98 -12.31 -1.40 -3.57
CA SER A 98 -13.74 -1.68 -3.78
C SER A 98 -14.54 -0.40 -3.96
N VAL A 99 -14.35 0.61 -3.09
CA VAL A 99 -15.02 1.92 -3.21
C VAL A 99 -14.73 2.56 -4.56
N ARG A 100 -13.47 2.59 -4.99
CA ARG A 100 -13.07 3.15 -6.29
C ARG A 100 -13.69 2.39 -7.46
N SER A 101 -13.69 1.05 -7.40
CA SER A 101 -14.26 0.21 -8.47
C SER A 101 -15.78 0.35 -8.57
N TYR A 102 -16.49 0.39 -7.44
CA TYR A 102 -17.94 0.64 -7.45
C TYR A 102 -18.28 2.04 -7.97
N ALA A 103 -17.51 3.07 -7.61
CA ALA A 103 -17.73 4.42 -8.10
C ALA A 103 -17.64 4.47 -9.64
N ILE A 104 -16.61 3.84 -10.23
CA ILE A 104 -16.47 3.72 -11.69
C ILE A 104 -17.66 2.96 -12.28
N ALA A 105 -17.97 1.76 -11.76
CA ALA A 105 -19.04 0.93 -12.29
C ALA A 105 -20.41 1.62 -12.25
N ILE A 106 -20.69 2.40 -11.20
CA ILE A 106 -21.94 3.16 -11.06
C ILE A 106 -22.07 4.22 -12.16
N THR A 107 -20.97 4.92 -12.49
CA THR A 107 -20.99 5.96 -13.55
C THR A 107 -21.19 5.40 -14.93
N GLU A 108 -20.78 4.17 -15.17
CA GLU A 108 -20.91 3.46 -16.45
C GLU A 108 -22.22 2.65 -16.58
N THR A 109 -22.97 2.50 -15.48
CA THR A 109 -24.17 1.67 -15.45
C THR A 109 -25.39 2.40 -15.99
N ALA A 110 -25.95 1.93 -17.12
CA ALA A 110 -27.19 2.42 -17.68
C ALA A 110 -28.46 1.81 -17.03
N THR A 111 -28.37 0.55 -16.55
CA THR A 111 -29.50 -0.22 -16.03
C THR A 111 -29.87 0.24 -14.60
N PRO A 112 -31.07 0.80 -14.36
CA PRO A 112 -31.43 1.35 -13.04
C PRO A 112 -31.37 0.32 -11.89
N ALA A 113 -31.82 -0.90 -12.12
CA ALA A 113 -31.80 -1.96 -11.12
C ALA A 113 -30.37 -2.35 -10.71
N LEU A 114 -29.45 -2.44 -11.67
CA LEU A 114 -28.03 -2.71 -11.40
C LEU A 114 -27.41 -1.54 -10.63
N ARG A 115 -27.69 -0.29 -11.03
CA ARG A 115 -27.20 0.90 -10.34
C ARG A 115 -27.61 0.91 -8.87
N GLN A 116 -28.84 0.54 -8.55
CA GLN A 116 -29.33 0.43 -7.16
C GLN A 116 -28.54 -0.63 -6.37
N VAL A 117 -28.22 -1.77 -6.98
CA VAL A 117 -27.40 -2.81 -6.34
C VAL A 117 -26.00 -2.26 -6.04
N LEU A 118 -25.33 -1.67 -7.04
CA LEU A 118 -23.98 -1.11 -6.89
C LEU A 118 -23.95 0.02 -5.86
N THR A 119 -25.00 0.85 -5.78
CA THR A 119 -25.11 1.91 -4.76
C THR A 119 -25.16 1.34 -3.35
N ARG A 120 -25.89 0.26 -3.11
CA ARG A 120 -25.86 -0.39 -1.79
C ARG A 120 -24.50 -1.02 -1.49
N GLN A 121 -23.85 -1.60 -2.48
CA GLN A 121 -22.54 -2.24 -2.32
C GLN A 121 -21.42 -1.24 -2.06
N ILE A 122 -21.43 -0.05 -2.69
CA ILE A 122 -20.44 1.00 -2.39
C ILE A 122 -20.59 1.52 -0.97
N LEU A 123 -21.82 1.68 -0.47
CA LEU A 123 -22.05 2.08 0.92
C LEU A 123 -21.47 1.05 1.89
N ALA A 124 -21.69 -0.24 1.66
CA ALA A 124 -21.09 -1.30 2.46
C ALA A 124 -19.55 -1.31 2.39
N ALA A 125 -18.98 -1.00 1.22
CA ALA A 125 -17.52 -0.89 1.07
C ALA A 125 -16.95 0.33 1.82
N ILE A 126 -17.67 1.46 1.85
CA ILE A 126 -17.31 2.64 2.62
C ILE A 126 -17.35 2.33 4.13
N ASP A 127 -18.39 1.65 4.61
CA ASP A 127 -18.51 1.26 6.01
C ASP A 127 -17.41 0.27 6.42
N LEU A 128 -17.08 -0.70 5.54
CA LEU A 128 -15.96 -1.60 5.76
C LEU A 128 -14.64 -0.84 5.85
N HIS A 129 -14.39 0.11 4.93
CA HIS A 129 -13.20 0.94 4.96
C HIS A 129 -13.07 1.70 6.28
N ALA A 130 -14.14 2.36 6.73
CA ALA A 130 -14.15 3.10 7.98
C ALA A 130 -13.88 2.18 9.19
N THR A 131 -14.49 1.01 9.21
CA THR A 131 -14.30 0.01 10.28
C THR A 131 -12.85 -0.45 10.38
N VAL A 132 -12.25 -0.82 9.25
CA VAL A 132 -10.85 -1.29 9.22
C VAL A 132 -9.89 -0.15 9.52
N PHE A 133 -10.14 1.05 9.00
CA PHE A 133 -9.34 2.24 9.29
C PHE A 133 -9.30 2.54 10.79
N ASN A 134 -10.45 2.58 11.46
CA ASN A 134 -10.54 2.82 12.89
C ASN A 134 -9.83 1.72 13.70
N TYR A 135 -10.02 0.45 13.32
CA TYR A 135 -9.30 -0.68 13.92
C TYR A 135 -7.78 -0.50 13.85
N MET A 136 -7.27 -0.06 12.70
CA MET A 136 -5.84 0.13 12.49
C MET A 136 -5.32 1.37 13.22
N LEU A 137 -6.10 2.46 13.24
CA LEU A 137 -5.76 3.69 13.94
C LEU A 137 -5.62 3.47 15.46
N GLU A 138 -6.61 2.82 16.08
CA GLU A 138 -6.62 2.50 17.51
C GLU A 138 -5.43 1.65 17.96
N ARG A 139 -4.87 0.86 17.05
CA ARG A 139 -3.72 -0.05 17.31
C ARG A 139 -2.39 0.48 16.80
N SER A 140 -2.35 1.72 16.34
CA SER A 140 -1.16 2.34 15.74
C SER A 140 -0.59 1.59 14.53
N TYR A 141 -1.41 0.74 13.88
CA TYR A 141 -1.04 0.06 12.63
C TYR A 141 -1.07 1.01 11.43
N TYR A 142 -1.90 2.05 11.52
CA TYR A 142 -2.00 3.12 10.54
C TYR A 142 -2.08 4.47 11.28
N PRO A 143 -0.95 4.99 11.78
CA PRO A 143 -0.93 6.20 12.59
C PRO A 143 -1.04 7.46 11.72
N SER A 144 -2.19 7.66 11.09
CA SER A 144 -2.42 8.71 10.09
C SER A 144 -2.24 10.14 10.60
N TYR A 145 -2.18 10.34 11.91
CA TYR A 145 -1.87 11.63 12.55
C TYR A 145 -0.40 11.76 12.99
N ASP A 146 0.40 10.69 12.85
CA ASP A 146 1.85 10.70 13.09
C ASP A 146 2.58 10.30 11.81
N LEU A 147 2.93 11.31 11.02
CA LEU A 147 3.58 11.09 9.71
C LEU A 147 4.88 10.31 9.84
N THR A 148 5.63 10.54 10.89
CA THR A 148 6.90 9.85 11.12
C THR A 148 6.71 8.36 11.33
N GLN A 149 5.81 8.00 12.22
CA GLN A 149 5.49 6.60 12.49
C GLN A 149 4.87 5.95 11.25
N LEU A 150 4.04 6.66 10.50
CA LEU A 150 3.46 6.20 9.25
C LEU A 150 4.54 5.80 8.25
N LEU A 151 5.51 6.68 8.00
CA LEU A 151 6.58 6.43 7.05
C LEU A 151 7.57 5.35 7.52
N GLN A 152 7.81 5.26 8.83
CA GLN A 152 8.62 4.16 9.37
C GLN A 152 7.92 2.80 9.18
N ASN A 153 6.61 2.74 9.34
CA ASN A 153 5.82 1.54 9.08
C ASN A 153 5.93 1.10 7.61
N ASP A 154 5.98 2.04 6.65
CA ASP A 154 6.18 1.73 5.22
C ASP A 154 7.53 1.06 4.98
N VAL A 155 8.60 1.62 5.53
CA VAL A 155 9.96 1.05 5.41
C VAL A 155 9.99 -0.37 5.99
N ASN A 156 9.40 -0.56 7.15
CA ASN A 156 9.33 -1.86 7.80
C ASN A 156 8.54 -2.88 6.96
N LEU A 157 7.38 -2.47 6.43
CA LEU A 157 6.53 -3.31 5.59
C LEU A 157 7.22 -3.70 4.28
N ALA A 158 7.90 -2.75 3.62
CA ALA A 158 8.63 -2.98 2.39
C ALA A 158 9.80 -3.94 2.60
N ASN A 159 10.63 -3.72 3.64
CA ASN A 159 11.73 -4.61 3.98
C ASN A 159 11.26 -6.03 4.28
N LYS A 160 10.12 -6.16 4.98
CA LYS A 160 9.49 -7.43 5.25
C LYS A 160 9.05 -8.14 3.97
N ALA A 161 8.36 -7.42 3.06
CA ALA A 161 7.96 -7.98 1.77
C ALA A 161 9.15 -8.47 0.94
N LEU A 162 10.26 -7.72 0.96
CA LEU A 162 11.50 -8.10 0.27
C LEU A 162 12.18 -9.33 0.88
N SER A 163 12.07 -9.52 2.21
CA SER A 163 12.71 -10.63 2.92
C SER A 163 12.01 -11.99 2.73
N TYR A 164 10.74 -12.04 2.32
CA TYR A 164 10.06 -13.32 2.06
C TYR A 164 10.70 -14.05 0.87
N GLN A 165 11.02 -15.33 1.09
CA GLN A 165 11.43 -16.25 0.02
C GLN A 165 10.19 -16.73 -0.75
N HIS A 166 10.34 -17.05 -2.02
CA HIS A 166 9.28 -17.51 -2.94
C HIS A 166 9.69 -18.76 -3.70
#